data_bd797e1787cb10c3a5706f76bc4d43f0
#
_entry.id   bd797e1787cb10c3a5706f76bc4d43f0
#
_cell.length_a   1.000
_cell.length_b   1.000
_cell.length_c   1.000
_cell.angle_alpha   90.00
_cell.angle_beta   90.00
_cell.angle_gamma   90.00
#
_symmetry.space_group_name_H-M   'P 1'
#
loop_
_entity.id
_entity.type
_entity.pdbx_description
1 polymer ?
#
loop_
_entity_poly.entity_id
_entity_poly.type
_entity_poly.pdbx_seq_one_letter_code
_entity_poly.pdbx_strand_id
1 'polypeptide(L)'
;MEEFEPDFNPFTDTEGAHGEGTPVEAATGLTIRRNPPGYFLDFHCAPRRQYTITVAGELELGVGDGTVRRFKAPTVLLAEDLTGQGHTTRVVGTETRVTIVVPLAD
;
A
#
# COMPACT_ATOMS: atom_id res chain seq x y z
N MET A 1 4.00 -2.27 -7.89
CA MET A 1 3.69 -2.14 -6.45
C MET A 1 4.13 -3.40 -5.76
N GLU A 2 4.95 -3.28 -4.74
CA GLU A 2 5.53 -4.41 -4.05
C GLU A 2 5.00 -4.50 -2.63
N GLU A 3 4.89 -5.74 -2.11
CA GLU A 3 4.61 -5.94 -0.70
C GLU A 3 5.79 -5.43 0.12
N PHE A 4 5.49 -4.67 1.18
CA PHE A 4 6.51 -4.05 2.00
C PHE A 4 7.18 -5.10 2.90
N GLU A 5 8.50 -5.25 2.76
CA GLU A 5 9.32 -6.12 3.60
C GLU A 5 10.19 -5.23 4.49
N PRO A 6 9.76 -4.97 5.72
CA PRO A 6 10.47 -4.05 6.59
C PRO A 6 11.76 -4.64 7.14
N ASP A 7 12.74 -3.77 7.30
CA ASP A 7 13.96 -4.07 8.05
C ASP A 7 13.75 -3.52 9.46
N PHE A 8 13.35 -4.39 10.38
CA PHE A 8 13.04 -4.01 11.75
C PHE A 8 14.30 -3.94 12.60
N ASN A 9 14.47 -2.84 13.30
CA ASN A 9 15.57 -2.62 14.23
C ASN A 9 15.04 -2.20 15.59
N PRO A 10 15.74 -2.52 16.69
CA PRO A 10 15.33 -2.05 18.01
C PRO A 10 15.23 -0.54 18.09
N PHE A 11 14.24 -0.02 18.76
CA PHE A 11 14.09 1.41 19.01
C PHE A 11 13.61 1.68 20.43
N THR A 12 13.95 2.88 20.92
CA THR A 12 13.38 3.47 22.12
C THR A 12 13.12 4.94 21.81
N ASP A 13 11.89 5.40 21.99
CA ASP A 13 11.57 6.80 21.76
C ASP A 13 11.73 7.64 23.04
N THR A 14 11.47 8.94 22.92
CA THR A 14 11.64 9.89 24.02
C THR A 14 10.59 9.71 25.13
N GLU A 15 9.53 8.98 24.89
CA GLU A 15 8.47 8.71 25.87
C GLU A 15 8.62 7.33 26.52
N GLY A 16 9.67 6.59 26.15
CA GLY A 16 9.94 5.27 26.69
C GLY A 16 9.31 4.11 25.94
N ALA A 17 8.60 4.37 24.82
CA ALA A 17 8.12 3.29 23.97
C ALA A 17 9.32 2.60 23.33
N HIS A 18 9.31 1.29 23.31
CA HIS A 18 10.41 0.50 22.75
C HIS A 18 9.86 -0.73 22.04
N GLY A 19 10.68 -1.33 21.22
CA GLY A 19 10.33 -2.49 20.41
C GLY A 19 11.20 -2.57 19.21
N GLU A 20 10.65 -3.07 18.09
CA GLU A 20 11.32 -3.11 16.81
C GLU A 20 10.54 -2.27 15.80
N GLY A 21 11.22 -1.47 15.03
CA GLY A 21 10.57 -0.59 14.07
C GLY A 21 11.48 -0.26 12.90
N THR A 22 10.88 0.31 11.87
CA THR A 22 11.63 0.88 10.75
C THR A 22 12.03 2.32 11.10
N PRO A 23 13.03 2.89 10.40
CA PRO A 23 13.30 4.32 10.52
C PRO A 23 12.05 5.14 10.18
N VAL A 24 11.91 6.31 10.81
CA VAL A 24 10.83 7.22 10.47
C VAL A 24 11.07 7.79 9.08
N GLU A 25 10.08 7.66 8.21
CA GLU A 25 10.12 8.24 6.87
C GLU A 25 9.27 9.50 6.82
N ALA A 26 9.80 10.53 6.16
CA ALA A 26 9.04 11.77 5.97
C ALA A 26 7.88 11.52 5.00
N ALA A 27 6.69 11.97 5.36
CA ALA A 27 5.48 11.83 4.57
C ALA A 27 4.80 13.19 4.42
N THR A 28 4.06 13.39 3.32
CA THR A 28 3.38 14.66 3.07
C THR A 28 1.96 14.69 3.60
N GLY A 29 1.43 13.55 4.02
CA GLY A 29 0.08 13.49 4.54
C GLY A 29 -0.43 12.07 4.63
N LEU A 30 -1.75 11.96 4.81
CA LEU A 30 -2.43 10.67 4.93
C LEU A 30 -3.86 10.81 4.47
N THR A 31 -4.36 9.81 3.74
CA THR A 31 -5.78 9.74 3.41
C THR A 31 -6.30 8.34 3.66
N ILE A 32 -7.57 8.24 4.00
CA ILE A 32 -8.24 6.96 4.21
C ILE A 32 -9.33 6.83 3.15
N ARG A 33 -9.34 5.70 2.44
CA ARG A 33 -10.25 5.47 1.31
C ARG A 33 -11.03 4.19 1.51
N ARG A 34 -12.21 4.14 0.88
CA ARG A 34 -13.03 2.92 0.79
C ARG A 34 -13.41 2.69 -0.66
N ASN A 35 -13.35 1.44 -1.08
CA ASN A 35 -13.80 1.03 -2.41
C ASN A 35 -14.63 -0.26 -2.27
N PRO A 36 -15.80 -0.33 -2.91
CA PRO A 36 -16.68 -1.50 -2.80
C PRO A 36 -16.10 -2.70 -3.55
N PRO A 37 -16.56 -3.92 -3.25
CA PRO A 37 -16.23 -5.09 -4.04
C PRO A 37 -16.57 -4.87 -5.52
N GLY A 38 -15.68 -5.33 -6.39
CA GLY A 38 -15.83 -5.14 -7.84
C GLY A 38 -15.25 -3.85 -8.39
N TYR A 39 -14.87 -2.91 -7.53
CA TYR A 39 -14.16 -1.71 -7.99
C TYR A 39 -12.93 -2.10 -8.79
N PHE A 40 -12.75 -1.45 -9.95
CA PHE A 40 -11.62 -1.71 -10.82
C PHE A 40 -11.02 -0.39 -11.32
N LEU A 41 -9.72 -0.28 -11.18
CA LEU A 41 -8.94 0.82 -11.75
C LEU A 41 -7.97 0.23 -12.76
N ASP A 42 -8.10 0.63 -14.02
CA ASP A 42 -7.27 0.16 -15.11
C ASP A 42 -5.82 0.62 -14.95
N PHE A 43 -4.96 0.23 -15.85
CA PHE A 43 -3.53 0.54 -15.76
C PHE A 43 -3.28 1.99 -15.40
N HIS A 44 -2.53 2.22 -14.36
CA HIS A 44 -2.16 3.54 -13.87
C HIS A 44 -0.86 3.45 -13.09
N CYS A 45 -0.12 4.54 -13.05
CA CYS A 45 1.07 4.66 -12.22
C CYS A 45 0.70 5.29 -10.89
N ALA A 46 1.51 5.05 -9.86
CA ALA A 46 1.38 5.79 -8.62
C ALA A 46 1.69 7.27 -8.89
N PRO A 47 0.92 8.22 -8.33
CA PRO A 47 1.19 9.65 -8.55
C PRO A 47 2.49 10.09 -7.89
N ARG A 48 2.91 9.38 -6.89
CA ARG A 48 4.18 9.55 -6.19
C ARG A 48 4.49 8.27 -5.42
N ARG A 49 5.70 8.16 -4.91
CA ARG A 49 6.08 7.05 -4.04
C ARG A 49 5.22 7.12 -2.78
N GLN A 50 4.53 6.03 -2.46
CA GLN A 50 3.57 6.04 -1.34
C GLN A 50 3.36 4.64 -0.78
N TYR A 51 3.03 4.58 0.51
CA TYR A 51 2.52 3.35 1.10
C TYR A 51 1.03 3.24 0.90
N THR A 52 0.58 2.03 0.63
CA THR A 52 -0.84 1.69 0.57
C THR A 52 -1.07 0.57 1.58
N ILE A 53 -1.82 0.87 2.62
CA ILE A 53 -2.03 -0.05 3.74
C ILE A 53 -3.48 -0.50 3.71
N THR A 54 -3.72 -1.76 3.36
CA THR A 54 -5.07 -2.33 3.35
C THR A 54 -5.38 -2.85 4.74
N VAL A 55 -6.39 -2.27 5.38
CA VAL A 55 -6.81 -2.65 6.74
C VAL A 55 -8.06 -3.50 6.77
N ALA A 56 -8.82 -3.54 5.67
CA ALA A 56 -9.98 -4.43 5.50
C ALA A 56 -10.13 -4.76 4.02
N GLY A 57 -10.65 -5.94 3.73
CA GLY A 57 -10.92 -6.38 2.37
C GLY A 57 -9.71 -7.02 1.70
N GLU A 58 -9.82 -7.16 0.38
CA GLU A 58 -8.84 -7.87 -0.44
C GLU A 58 -8.73 -7.20 -1.80
N LEU A 59 -7.52 -7.14 -2.33
CA LEU A 59 -7.28 -6.56 -3.65
C LEU A 59 -6.48 -7.50 -4.53
N GLU A 60 -6.61 -7.28 -5.83
CA GLU A 60 -5.87 -7.96 -6.87
C GLU A 60 -5.12 -6.92 -7.69
N LEU A 61 -3.80 -7.09 -7.81
CA LEU A 61 -2.95 -6.22 -8.61
C LEU A 61 -2.52 -6.97 -9.85
N GLY A 62 -2.68 -6.34 -11.02
CA GLY A 62 -2.21 -6.87 -12.30
C GLY A 62 -1.11 -6.00 -12.88
N VAL A 63 -0.17 -6.62 -13.57
CA VAL A 63 0.91 -5.93 -14.27
C VAL A 63 0.88 -6.28 -15.76
N GLY A 64 1.68 -5.57 -16.57
CA GLY A 64 1.59 -5.61 -18.00
C GLY A 64 1.88 -6.95 -18.67
N ASP A 65 2.59 -7.85 -18.01
CA ASP A 65 2.87 -9.18 -18.52
C ASP A 65 1.75 -10.20 -18.25
N GLY A 66 0.64 -9.75 -17.65
CA GLY A 66 -0.49 -10.59 -17.30
C GLY A 66 -0.39 -11.22 -15.90
N THR A 67 0.70 -10.99 -15.18
CA THR A 67 0.84 -11.47 -13.81
C THR A 67 -0.16 -10.77 -12.89
N VAL A 68 -0.81 -11.54 -12.03
CA VAL A 68 -1.80 -11.05 -11.10
C VAL A 68 -1.46 -11.58 -9.71
N ARG A 69 -1.50 -10.71 -8.71
CA ARG A 69 -1.26 -11.09 -7.31
C ARG A 69 -2.41 -10.60 -6.45
N ARG A 70 -2.79 -11.40 -5.46
CA ARG A 70 -3.84 -11.06 -4.51
C ARG A 70 -3.24 -10.78 -3.14
N PHE A 71 -3.79 -9.76 -2.48
CA PHE A 71 -3.37 -9.36 -1.14
C PHE A 71 -4.59 -9.18 -0.27
N LYS A 72 -4.62 -9.89 0.86
CA LYS A 72 -5.70 -9.80 1.83
C LYS A 72 -5.25 -8.97 3.03
N ALA A 73 -6.16 -8.19 3.61
CA ALA A 73 -5.87 -7.40 4.80
C ALA A 73 -5.46 -8.29 5.99
N PRO A 74 -4.50 -7.85 6.83
CA PRO A 74 -3.74 -6.61 6.69
C PRO A 74 -2.57 -6.75 5.72
N THR A 75 -2.34 -5.74 4.89
CA THR A 75 -1.25 -5.74 3.91
C THR A 75 -0.70 -4.34 3.73
N VAL A 76 0.63 -4.24 3.71
CA VAL A 76 1.33 -2.99 3.42
C VAL A 76 2.01 -3.13 2.08
N LEU A 77 1.68 -2.25 1.14
CA LEU A 77 2.29 -2.20 -0.19
C LEU A 77 3.02 -0.88 -0.36
N LEU A 78 4.14 -0.93 -1.06
CA LEU A 78 4.89 0.27 -1.42
C LEU A 78 4.75 0.49 -2.93
N ALA A 79 4.16 1.60 -3.31
CA ALA A 79 4.00 1.99 -4.71
C ALA A 79 5.17 2.84 -5.15
N GLU A 80 5.93 2.34 -6.12
CA GLU A 80 7.10 3.02 -6.67
C GLU A 80 7.07 3.08 -8.19
N ASP A 81 6.02 2.56 -8.82
CA ASP A 81 5.85 2.52 -10.27
C ASP A 81 5.32 3.86 -10.78
N LEU A 82 6.21 4.84 -10.85
CA LEU A 82 5.88 6.22 -11.18
C LEU A 82 5.81 6.48 -12.69
N THR A 83 6.34 5.57 -13.50
CA THR A 83 6.38 5.69 -14.96
C THR A 83 6.04 4.35 -15.59
N GLY A 84 5.84 4.35 -16.91
CA GLY A 84 5.51 3.14 -17.67
C GLY A 84 4.03 2.81 -17.57
N GLN A 85 3.69 1.53 -17.70
CA GLN A 85 2.30 1.07 -17.71
C GLN A 85 1.66 1.06 -16.32
N GLY A 86 2.46 0.86 -15.29
CA GLY A 86 1.93 0.78 -13.93
C GLY A 86 1.26 -0.56 -13.65
N HIS A 87 0.12 -0.49 -12.97
CA HIS A 87 -0.61 -1.68 -12.53
C HIS A 87 -2.12 -1.44 -12.57
N THR A 88 -2.88 -2.55 -12.52
CA THR A 88 -4.33 -2.49 -12.32
C THR A 88 -4.65 -2.83 -10.87
N THR A 89 -5.77 -2.29 -10.37
CA THR A 89 -6.26 -2.57 -9.02
C THR A 89 -7.71 -3.02 -9.10
N ARG A 90 -8.02 -4.18 -8.51
CA ARG A 90 -9.39 -4.69 -8.41
C ARG A 90 -9.67 -5.06 -6.96
N VAL A 91 -10.80 -4.61 -6.44
CA VAL A 91 -11.28 -5.06 -5.14
C VAL A 91 -12.04 -6.36 -5.34
N VAL A 92 -11.53 -7.43 -4.75
CA VAL A 92 -12.09 -8.78 -4.87
C VAL A 92 -12.73 -9.21 -3.56
N GLY A 93 -13.45 -10.35 -3.60
CA GLY A 93 -14.17 -10.82 -2.43
C GLY A 93 -15.49 -10.09 -2.24
N THR A 94 -16.02 -10.13 -1.02
CA THR A 94 -17.35 -9.59 -0.69
C THR A 94 -17.29 -8.41 0.27
N GLU A 95 -16.11 -8.06 0.76
CA GLU A 95 -15.91 -7.01 1.74
C GLU A 95 -15.43 -5.72 1.07
N THR A 96 -15.92 -4.57 1.54
CA THR A 96 -15.39 -3.28 1.13
C THR A 96 -13.93 -3.17 1.54
N ARG A 97 -13.08 -2.75 0.61
CA ARG A 97 -11.68 -2.52 0.91
C ARG A 97 -11.51 -1.16 1.57
N VAL A 98 -10.83 -1.15 2.71
CA VAL A 98 -10.44 0.08 3.41
C VAL A 98 -8.94 0.20 3.35
N THR A 99 -8.46 1.37 2.92
CA THR A 99 -7.04 1.62 2.66
C THR A 99 -6.60 2.90 3.32
N ILE A 100 -5.40 2.87 3.90
CA ILE A 100 -4.70 4.07 4.36
C ILE A 100 -3.58 4.33 3.35
N VAL A 101 -3.58 5.51 2.73
CA VAL A 101 -2.56 5.90 1.76
C VAL A 101 -1.68 6.98 2.38
N VAL A 102 -0.36 6.76 2.36
CA VAL A 102 0.62 7.66 2.96
C VAL A 102 1.62 8.07 1.87
N PRO A 103 1.41 9.24 1.23
CA PRO A 103 2.38 9.77 0.27
C PRO A 103 3.68 10.13 0.97
N LEU A 104 4.80 9.73 0.38
CA LEU A 104 6.13 10.01 0.91
C LEU A 104 6.65 11.35 0.39
N ALA A 105 7.58 11.95 1.14
CA ALA A 105 8.05 13.31 0.87
C ALA A 105 9.19 13.39 -0.13
N ASP A 106 9.64 12.27 -0.66
CA ASP A 106 10.75 12.23 -1.63
C ASP A 106 10.33 12.46 -3.09
#